data_b85f7925eb3a1bb9b247c8d6eae12623
#
_entry.id   b85f7925eb3a1bb9b247c8d6eae12623
#
_cell.length_a   1.000
_cell.length_b   1.000
_cell.length_c   1.000
_cell.angle_alpha   90.00
_cell.angle_beta   90.00
_cell.angle_gamma   90.00
#
_symmetry.space_group_name_H-M   'P 1'
#
loop_
_entity.id
_entity.type
_entity.pdbx_description
1 polymer ?
#
loop_
_entity_poly.entity_id
_entity_poly.type
_entity_poly.pdbx_seq_one_letter_code
_entity_poly.pdbx_strand_id
1 'polypeptide(L)'
;VPITVLIRALGFGTNAEILDIFGEEPKLLATMEKDTSTNYQEGVLELYKKLRPGEPLSVESAEALISGMFFDPRRYDLARVGRYKFNKKLSFRNRIAGHILAEDVVDGNGEILANAGDKLTRETAEKIQNAAVSAVFIAAELKGAEGAVTKRTVKVLSNLAVDITKWVDITTEEAKELGINEAVYYPVLAQILADNESLDDIKDAIAKNTADLMPKHITVEDILASINYNMHLEYGIGYKDDIDHLGNRRIRAVGELLQNQFRIGISRMERVVRERMSTQDLSGISPQSLINIKPVTAAIKEFFGSSQLSQFMDQNNPLSEITHK
;
A
#
# COMPACT_ATOMS: atom_id res chain seq x y z
N VAL A 1 -16.63 1.76 -12.88
CA VAL A 1 -16.91 0.73 -11.86
C VAL A 1 -17.18 1.44 -10.55
N PRO A 2 -18.30 1.15 -9.86
CA PRO A 2 -18.53 1.65 -8.50
C PRO A 2 -17.41 1.22 -7.56
N ILE A 3 -17.04 2.07 -6.59
CA ILE A 3 -15.95 1.76 -5.66
C ILE A 3 -16.29 0.57 -4.75
N THR A 4 -17.58 0.36 -4.50
CA THR A 4 -18.11 -0.76 -3.71
C THR A 4 -17.79 -2.11 -4.34
N VAL A 5 -17.77 -2.21 -5.67
CA VAL A 5 -17.32 -3.43 -6.39
C VAL A 5 -15.88 -3.78 -6.04
N LEU A 6 -15.00 -2.78 -5.98
CA LEU A 6 -13.61 -3.00 -5.56
C LEU A 6 -13.53 -3.44 -4.09
N ILE A 7 -14.28 -2.79 -3.20
CA ILE A 7 -14.29 -3.13 -1.77
C ILE A 7 -14.78 -4.58 -1.57
N ARG A 8 -15.84 -5.00 -2.30
CA ARG A 8 -16.29 -6.41 -2.28
C ARG A 8 -15.22 -7.37 -2.78
N ALA A 9 -14.52 -7.00 -3.86
CA ALA A 9 -13.44 -7.82 -4.41
C ALA A 9 -12.21 -7.91 -3.49
N LEU A 10 -12.10 -7.03 -2.49
CA LEU A 10 -11.05 -7.10 -1.45
C LEU A 10 -11.42 -7.99 -0.26
N GLY A 11 -12.63 -8.57 -0.25
CA GLY A 11 -13.07 -9.50 0.78
C GLY A 11 -14.28 -9.04 1.61
N PHE A 12 -14.74 -7.79 1.46
CA PHE A 12 -15.87 -7.23 2.19
C PHE A 12 -17.16 -7.31 1.35
N GLY A 13 -17.76 -8.50 1.31
CA GLY A 13 -18.79 -8.87 0.33
C GLY A 13 -20.13 -8.16 0.53
N THR A 14 -20.56 -7.94 1.75
CA THR A 14 -21.91 -7.44 2.06
C THR A 14 -21.96 -5.92 2.27
N ASN A 15 -23.12 -5.32 2.07
CA ASN A 15 -23.32 -3.90 2.37
C ASN A 15 -23.09 -3.59 3.86
N ALA A 16 -23.47 -4.50 4.74
CA ALA A 16 -23.27 -4.34 6.18
C ALA A 16 -21.80 -4.26 6.56
N GLU A 17 -20.95 -5.14 6.01
CA GLU A 17 -19.49 -5.11 6.22
C GLU A 17 -18.89 -3.82 5.72
N ILE A 18 -19.31 -3.34 4.54
CA ILE A 18 -18.81 -2.09 3.98
C ILE A 18 -19.19 -0.90 4.87
N LEU A 19 -20.44 -0.86 5.37
CA LEU A 19 -20.89 0.20 6.27
C LEU A 19 -20.24 0.10 7.65
N ASP A 20 -19.96 -1.10 8.13
CA ASP A 20 -19.22 -1.29 9.38
C ASP A 20 -17.80 -0.69 9.28
N ILE A 21 -17.11 -0.87 8.14
CA ILE A 21 -15.77 -0.33 7.94
C ILE A 21 -15.78 1.18 7.81
N PHE A 22 -16.58 1.74 6.90
CA PHE A 22 -16.51 3.16 6.52
C PHE A 22 -17.46 4.07 7.30
N GLY A 23 -18.49 3.50 7.93
CA GLY A 23 -19.63 4.25 8.44
C GLY A 23 -20.64 4.61 7.34
N GLU A 24 -21.73 5.23 7.74
CA GLU A 24 -22.79 5.68 6.82
C GLU A 24 -22.40 6.97 6.11
N GLU A 25 -21.62 6.87 5.04
CA GLU A 25 -21.23 8.01 4.20
C GLU A 25 -22.17 8.17 3.00
N PRO A 26 -22.72 9.38 2.73
CA PRO A 26 -23.68 9.59 1.63
C PRO A 26 -23.13 9.21 0.27
N LYS A 27 -21.85 9.50 0.02
CA LYS A 27 -21.20 9.14 -1.25
C LYS A 27 -21.12 7.64 -1.42
N LEU A 28 -20.86 6.91 -0.33
CA LEU A 28 -20.80 5.46 -0.32
C LEU A 28 -22.20 4.85 -0.55
N LEU A 29 -23.23 5.37 0.15
CA LEU A 29 -24.61 4.95 -0.03
C LEU A 29 -25.09 5.16 -1.47
N ALA A 30 -24.85 6.34 -2.05
CA ALA A 30 -25.17 6.63 -3.46
C ALA A 30 -24.40 5.75 -4.46
N THR A 31 -23.23 5.25 -4.08
CA THR A 31 -22.46 4.32 -4.90
C THR A 31 -23.00 2.90 -4.78
N MET A 32 -23.45 2.50 -3.58
CA MET A 32 -24.11 1.21 -3.35
C MET A 32 -25.40 1.04 -4.16
N GLU A 33 -26.17 2.13 -4.33
CA GLU A 33 -27.39 2.10 -5.17
C GLU A 33 -27.08 1.82 -6.65
N LYS A 34 -25.89 2.17 -7.11
CA LYS A 34 -25.43 1.94 -8.50
C LYS A 34 -24.68 0.61 -8.67
N ASP A 35 -24.36 -0.04 -7.59
CA ASP A 35 -23.63 -1.31 -7.58
C ASP A 35 -24.61 -2.46 -7.78
N THR A 36 -24.41 -3.24 -8.84
CA THR A 36 -25.22 -4.42 -9.15
C THR A 36 -24.73 -5.68 -8.46
N SER A 37 -23.51 -5.64 -7.86
CA SER A 37 -22.96 -6.77 -7.12
C SER A 37 -23.44 -6.78 -5.68
N THR A 38 -23.67 -7.96 -5.11
CA THR A 38 -24.21 -8.14 -3.76
C THR A 38 -23.29 -8.91 -2.83
N ASN A 39 -22.30 -9.59 -3.38
CA ASN A 39 -21.37 -10.44 -2.64
C ASN A 39 -19.94 -10.38 -3.21
N TYR A 40 -19.00 -11.04 -2.53
CA TYR A 40 -17.60 -11.11 -2.92
C TYR A 40 -17.40 -11.64 -4.34
N GLN A 41 -18.03 -12.77 -4.67
CA GLN A 41 -17.84 -13.42 -5.98
C GLN A 41 -18.31 -12.54 -7.13
N GLU A 42 -19.48 -11.93 -6.98
CA GLU A 42 -20.02 -10.99 -7.98
C GLU A 42 -19.14 -9.76 -8.12
N GLY A 43 -18.62 -9.21 -7.02
CA GLY A 43 -17.69 -8.08 -7.03
C GLY A 43 -16.40 -8.40 -7.78
N VAL A 44 -15.81 -9.56 -7.51
CA VAL A 44 -14.60 -10.04 -8.19
C VAL A 44 -14.84 -10.22 -9.70
N LEU A 45 -15.96 -10.87 -10.08
CA LEU A 45 -16.31 -11.11 -11.47
C LEU A 45 -16.64 -9.82 -12.24
N GLU A 46 -17.36 -8.89 -11.62
CA GLU A 46 -17.69 -7.60 -12.26
C GLU A 46 -16.41 -6.77 -12.50
N LEU A 47 -15.47 -6.79 -11.54
CA LEU A 47 -14.17 -6.14 -11.71
C LEU A 47 -13.36 -6.81 -12.83
N TYR A 48 -13.32 -8.14 -12.86
CA TYR A 48 -12.63 -8.91 -13.91
C TYR A 48 -13.19 -8.63 -15.30
N LYS A 49 -14.51 -8.61 -15.45
CA LYS A 49 -15.19 -8.29 -16.71
C LYS A 49 -14.79 -6.91 -17.26
N LYS A 50 -14.52 -5.93 -16.39
CA LYS A 50 -14.05 -4.60 -16.80
C LYS A 50 -12.57 -4.58 -17.15
N LEU A 51 -11.75 -5.35 -16.44
CA LEU A 51 -10.29 -5.44 -16.68
C LEU A 51 -9.94 -6.30 -17.91
N ARG A 52 -10.71 -7.37 -18.16
CA ARG A 52 -10.51 -8.34 -19.22
C ARG A 52 -11.80 -8.59 -20.01
N PRO A 53 -12.25 -7.61 -20.81
CA PRO A 53 -13.48 -7.77 -21.59
C PRO A 53 -13.31 -8.89 -22.62
N GLY A 54 -14.30 -9.81 -22.69
CA GLY A 54 -14.33 -10.90 -23.65
C GLY A 54 -13.68 -12.21 -23.20
N GLU A 55 -13.02 -12.26 -22.03
CA GLU A 55 -12.53 -13.52 -21.48
C GLU A 55 -13.62 -14.28 -20.70
N PRO A 56 -13.55 -15.62 -20.63
CA PRO A 56 -14.46 -16.41 -19.80
C PRO A 56 -14.39 -16.00 -18.33
N LEU A 57 -15.54 -15.86 -17.68
CA LEU A 57 -15.62 -15.48 -16.27
C LEU A 57 -15.28 -16.67 -15.39
N SER A 58 -14.20 -16.55 -14.61
CA SER A 58 -13.77 -17.49 -13.58
C SER A 58 -13.36 -16.72 -12.34
N VAL A 59 -13.88 -17.11 -11.18
CA VAL A 59 -13.53 -16.50 -9.89
C VAL A 59 -12.03 -16.66 -9.60
N GLU A 60 -11.49 -17.85 -9.81
CA GLU A 60 -10.06 -18.15 -9.57
C GLU A 60 -9.13 -17.27 -10.44
N SER A 61 -9.47 -17.11 -11.74
CA SER A 61 -8.69 -16.26 -12.65
C SER A 61 -8.79 -14.78 -12.27
N ALA A 62 -9.95 -14.37 -11.78
CA ALA A 62 -10.18 -13.00 -11.35
C ALA A 62 -9.43 -12.68 -10.04
N GLU A 63 -9.48 -13.57 -9.07
CA GLU A 63 -8.70 -13.46 -7.82
C GLU A 63 -7.19 -13.41 -8.10
N ALA A 64 -6.70 -14.30 -8.95
CA ALA A 64 -5.29 -14.31 -9.35
C ALA A 64 -4.88 -13.00 -10.07
N LEU A 65 -5.76 -12.43 -10.89
CA LEU A 65 -5.51 -11.15 -11.55
C LEU A 65 -5.45 -9.99 -10.54
N ILE A 66 -6.43 -9.88 -9.64
CA ILE A 66 -6.53 -8.81 -8.64
C ILE A 66 -5.36 -8.91 -7.66
N SER A 67 -5.08 -10.12 -7.15
CA SER A 67 -3.95 -10.37 -6.27
C SER A 67 -2.62 -10.00 -6.95
N GLY A 68 -2.41 -10.42 -8.20
CA GLY A 68 -1.21 -10.07 -8.95
C GLY A 68 -1.08 -8.59 -9.29
N MET A 69 -2.20 -7.85 -9.35
CA MET A 69 -2.20 -6.43 -9.68
C MET A 69 -1.78 -5.55 -8.50
N PHE A 70 -2.20 -5.87 -7.27
CA PHE A 70 -2.03 -5.03 -6.09
C PHE A 70 -1.08 -5.61 -5.05
N PHE A 71 -1.12 -6.93 -4.83
CA PHE A 71 -0.54 -7.57 -3.66
C PHE A 71 0.69 -8.44 -3.96
N ASP A 72 1.01 -8.69 -5.23
CA ASP A 72 2.19 -9.48 -5.59
C ASP A 72 3.46 -8.58 -5.55
N PRO A 73 4.38 -8.80 -4.60
CA PRO A 73 5.62 -8.01 -4.49
C PRO A 73 6.54 -8.15 -5.70
N ARG A 74 6.34 -9.18 -6.54
CA ARG A 74 7.10 -9.38 -7.77
C ARG A 74 6.66 -8.46 -8.90
N ARG A 75 5.37 -8.07 -8.90
CA ARG A 75 4.75 -7.27 -9.95
C ARG A 75 4.56 -5.82 -9.55
N TYR A 76 4.31 -5.55 -8.28
CA TYR A 76 4.04 -4.22 -7.76
C TYR A 76 5.11 -3.79 -6.77
N ASP A 77 5.78 -2.69 -7.06
CA ASP A 77 6.83 -2.15 -6.20
C ASP A 77 6.67 -0.63 -6.08
N LEU A 78 6.22 -0.19 -4.91
CA LEU A 78 6.13 1.23 -4.55
C LEU A 78 7.49 1.89 -4.40
N ALA A 79 8.57 1.10 -4.32
CA ALA A 79 9.86 1.50 -3.80
C ALA A 79 9.76 2.06 -2.36
N ARG A 80 10.89 2.35 -1.74
CA ARG A 80 10.95 2.92 -0.40
C ARG A 80 10.27 4.29 -0.33
N VAL A 81 10.49 5.14 -1.32
CA VAL A 81 9.88 6.48 -1.36
C VAL A 81 8.36 6.42 -1.46
N GLY A 82 7.81 5.50 -2.25
CA GLY A 82 6.37 5.31 -2.37
C GLY A 82 5.74 4.87 -1.05
N ARG A 83 6.31 3.86 -0.38
CA ARG A 83 5.84 3.40 0.93
C ARG A 83 5.88 4.51 1.97
N TYR A 84 6.98 5.26 2.05
CA TYR A 84 7.08 6.41 2.93
C TYR A 84 5.98 7.46 2.66
N LYS A 85 5.71 7.79 1.38
CA LYS A 85 4.66 8.75 1.01
C LYS A 85 3.26 8.24 1.38
N PHE A 86 2.97 6.96 1.15
CA PHE A 86 1.71 6.35 1.58
C PHE A 86 1.52 6.46 3.10
N ASN A 87 2.49 6.00 3.87
CA ASN A 87 2.43 6.05 5.32
C ASN A 87 2.29 7.49 5.83
N LYS A 88 3.05 8.45 5.28
CA LYS A 88 2.95 9.87 5.63
C LYS A 88 1.58 10.46 5.31
N LYS A 89 1.01 10.12 4.13
CA LYS A 89 -0.28 10.65 3.68
C LYS A 89 -1.44 10.10 4.48
N LEU A 90 -1.44 8.80 4.77
CA LEU A 90 -2.50 8.09 5.46
C LEU A 90 -2.38 8.15 7.00
N SER A 91 -1.27 8.68 7.53
CA SER A 91 -1.06 8.75 8.97
C SER A 91 -2.09 9.61 9.69
N PHE A 92 -2.53 9.20 10.86
CA PHE A 92 -3.41 9.96 11.74
C PHE A 92 -2.82 11.31 12.12
N ARG A 93 -1.52 11.37 12.41
CA ARG A 93 -0.82 12.63 12.73
C ARG A 93 -1.10 13.74 11.71
N ASN A 94 -1.21 13.40 10.42
CA ASN A 94 -1.40 14.37 9.35
C ASN A 94 -2.86 14.57 8.95
N ARG A 95 -3.76 13.71 9.40
CA ARG A 95 -5.18 13.73 9.03
C ARG A 95 -6.09 14.23 10.14
N ILE A 96 -5.93 13.72 11.37
CA ILE A 96 -6.86 14.00 12.47
C ILE A 96 -6.36 15.10 13.41
N ALA A 97 -5.08 15.47 13.37
CA ALA A 97 -4.57 16.56 14.21
C ALA A 97 -5.31 17.87 13.90
N GLY A 98 -5.75 18.54 14.98
CA GLY A 98 -6.53 19.78 14.88
C GLY A 98 -8.05 19.60 14.85
N HIS A 99 -8.54 18.36 14.67
CA HIS A 99 -9.95 18.01 14.71
C HIS A 99 -10.40 17.61 16.12
N ILE A 100 -11.71 17.56 16.34
CA ILE A 100 -12.35 17.20 17.61
C ILE A 100 -12.81 15.76 17.52
N LEU A 101 -12.52 14.96 18.56
CA LEU A 101 -13.01 13.60 18.67
C LEU A 101 -14.53 13.58 18.93
N ALA A 102 -15.22 12.67 18.24
CA ALA A 102 -16.63 12.40 18.48
C ALA A 102 -16.86 11.32 19.55
N GLU A 103 -15.92 10.41 19.69
CA GLU A 103 -15.96 9.27 20.63
C GLU A 103 -14.60 9.08 21.29
N ASP A 104 -14.59 8.38 22.46
CA ASP A 104 -13.37 8.02 23.15
C ASP A 104 -12.52 7.08 22.30
N VAL A 105 -11.20 7.28 22.33
CA VAL A 105 -10.25 6.40 21.67
C VAL A 105 -9.55 5.55 22.69
N VAL A 106 -9.69 4.23 22.56
CA VAL A 106 -9.05 3.24 23.42
C VAL A 106 -8.02 2.43 22.64
N ASP A 107 -6.97 1.99 23.33
CA ASP A 107 -5.99 1.06 22.76
C ASP A 107 -6.46 -0.40 22.82
N GLY A 108 -5.63 -1.33 22.34
CA GLY A 108 -5.92 -2.76 22.38
C GLY A 108 -6.03 -3.36 23.79
N ASN A 109 -5.59 -2.67 24.82
CA ASN A 109 -5.66 -3.08 26.22
C ASN A 109 -6.87 -2.45 26.95
N GLY A 110 -7.62 -1.56 26.28
CA GLY A 110 -8.75 -0.84 26.87
C GLY A 110 -8.36 0.44 27.61
N GLU A 111 -7.12 0.90 27.50
CA GLU A 111 -6.68 2.19 28.06
C GLU A 111 -7.18 3.35 27.17
N ILE A 112 -7.72 4.39 27.80
CA ILE A 112 -8.21 5.59 27.09
C ILE A 112 -7.01 6.43 26.68
N LEU A 113 -6.82 6.62 25.37
CA LEU A 113 -5.78 7.45 24.78
C LEU A 113 -6.21 8.91 24.63
N ALA A 114 -7.49 9.16 24.38
CA ALA A 114 -8.10 10.47 24.26
C ALA A 114 -9.61 10.38 24.46
N ASN A 115 -10.25 11.43 24.99
CA ASN A 115 -11.67 11.44 25.28
C ASN A 115 -12.48 12.14 24.17
N ALA A 116 -13.76 11.79 24.09
CA ALA A 116 -14.71 12.47 23.23
C ALA A 116 -14.75 13.99 23.58
N GLY A 117 -14.78 14.82 22.54
CA GLY A 117 -14.73 16.28 22.69
C GLY A 117 -13.34 16.88 22.73
N ASP A 118 -12.29 16.09 22.90
CA ASP A 118 -10.91 16.58 22.91
C ASP A 118 -10.49 17.04 21.50
N LYS A 119 -9.80 18.18 21.45
CA LYS A 119 -9.13 18.63 20.24
C LYS A 119 -7.76 17.96 20.12
N LEU A 120 -7.59 17.14 19.09
CA LEU A 120 -6.38 16.36 18.91
C LEU A 120 -5.17 17.22 18.57
N THR A 121 -4.10 17.05 19.35
CA THR A 121 -2.76 17.56 19.01
C THR A 121 -2.06 16.59 18.05
N ARG A 122 -0.93 17.02 17.45
CA ARG A 122 -0.11 16.13 16.63
C ARG A 122 0.48 14.98 17.44
N GLU A 123 0.85 15.25 18.68
CA GLU A 123 1.41 14.24 19.59
C GLU A 123 0.37 13.19 19.97
N THR A 124 -0.84 13.63 20.34
CA THR A 124 -1.95 12.70 20.64
C THR A 124 -2.33 11.85 19.42
N ALA A 125 -2.40 12.47 18.24
CA ALA A 125 -2.69 11.75 17.00
C ALA A 125 -1.61 10.71 16.64
N GLU A 126 -0.34 11.02 16.90
CA GLU A 126 0.79 10.10 16.73
C GLU A 126 0.75 8.96 17.76
N LYS A 127 0.39 9.26 19.01
CA LYS A 127 0.19 8.26 20.07
C LYS A 127 -0.92 7.28 19.69
N ILE A 128 -2.06 7.77 19.21
CA ILE A 128 -3.18 6.96 18.72
C ILE A 128 -2.74 6.05 17.56
N GLN A 129 -1.99 6.59 16.61
CA GLN A 129 -1.48 5.80 15.48
C GLN A 129 -0.55 4.69 15.94
N ASN A 130 0.40 5.00 16.83
CA ASN A 130 1.37 4.03 17.33
C ASN A 130 0.76 3.00 18.29
N ALA A 131 -0.44 3.24 18.81
CA ALA A 131 -1.24 2.25 19.53
C ALA A 131 -2.00 1.29 18.60
N ALA A 132 -1.74 1.34 17.29
CA ALA A 132 -2.36 0.50 16.26
C ALA A 132 -3.89 0.59 16.21
N VAL A 133 -4.46 1.73 16.59
CA VAL A 133 -5.91 1.96 16.49
C VAL A 133 -6.33 1.94 15.01
N SER A 134 -7.31 1.12 14.67
CA SER A 134 -7.75 0.92 13.28
C SER A 134 -8.61 2.08 12.76
N ALA A 135 -9.39 2.70 13.62
CA ALA A 135 -10.32 3.78 13.26
C ALA A 135 -10.53 4.76 14.41
N VAL A 136 -10.80 6.02 14.06
CA VAL A 136 -11.11 7.10 14.98
C VAL A 136 -12.35 7.85 14.49
N PHE A 137 -13.25 8.25 15.38
CA PHE A 137 -14.44 9.01 15.05
C PHE A 137 -14.19 10.51 15.30
N ILE A 138 -14.33 11.30 14.24
CA ILE A 138 -14.10 12.75 14.24
C ILE A 138 -15.41 13.50 14.05
N ALA A 139 -15.63 14.53 14.87
CA ALA A 139 -16.71 15.50 14.67
C ALA A 139 -16.31 16.48 13.56
N ALA A 140 -16.81 16.25 12.34
CA ALA A 140 -16.53 17.06 11.18
C ALA A 140 -17.63 18.09 10.92
N GLU A 141 -17.27 19.23 10.35
CA GLU A 141 -18.20 20.29 9.96
C GLU A 141 -18.16 20.48 8.43
N LEU A 142 -19.31 20.31 7.79
CA LEU A 142 -19.52 20.66 6.38
C LEU A 142 -20.09 22.07 6.29
N LYS A 143 -19.39 22.93 5.56
CA LYS A 143 -19.89 24.26 5.20
C LYS A 143 -20.66 24.15 3.87
N GLY A 144 -21.98 24.23 3.92
CA GLY A 144 -22.83 24.30 2.74
C GLY A 144 -22.67 25.61 1.97
N ALA A 145 -23.14 25.64 0.72
CA ALA A 145 -23.03 26.79 -0.18
C ALA A 145 -23.70 28.08 0.35
N GLU A 146 -24.68 27.95 1.24
CA GLU A 146 -25.41 29.08 1.85
C GLU A 146 -24.93 29.40 3.28
N GLY A 147 -23.74 28.90 3.68
CA GLY A 147 -23.18 29.11 5.02
C GLY A 147 -23.78 28.24 6.12
N ALA A 148 -24.67 27.31 5.79
CA ALA A 148 -25.18 26.32 6.72
C ALA A 148 -24.04 25.37 7.13
N VAL A 149 -23.83 25.20 8.44
CA VAL A 149 -22.84 24.27 8.99
C VAL A 149 -23.56 23.00 9.42
N THR A 150 -23.29 21.89 8.75
CA THR A 150 -23.81 20.57 9.14
C THR A 150 -22.71 19.83 9.89
N LYS A 151 -22.98 19.45 11.14
CA LYS A 151 -22.08 18.60 11.93
C LYS A 151 -22.33 17.13 11.63
N ARG A 152 -21.27 16.38 11.48
CA ARG A 152 -21.31 14.96 11.18
C ARG A 152 -20.17 14.23 11.87
N THR A 153 -20.44 13.03 12.37
CA THR A 153 -19.42 12.11 12.82
C THR A 153 -18.91 11.31 11.64
N VAL A 154 -17.62 11.34 11.39
CA VAL A 154 -16.97 10.60 10.31
C VAL A 154 -15.93 9.63 10.88
N LYS A 155 -15.90 8.41 10.34
CA LYS A 155 -14.98 7.35 10.75
C LYS A 155 -13.71 7.42 9.91
N VAL A 156 -12.59 7.78 10.52
CA VAL A 156 -11.28 7.90 9.85
C VAL A 156 -10.48 6.64 10.06
N LEU A 157 -10.11 5.97 8.97
CA LEU A 157 -9.39 4.69 8.99
C LEU A 157 -7.87 4.89 8.97
N SER A 158 -7.15 4.05 9.70
CA SER A 158 -5.69 3.92 9.65
C SER A 158 -5.28 2.92 8.56
N ASN A 159 -4.04 3.04 8.09
CA ASN A 159 -3.38 1.99 7.32
C ASN A 159 -2.51 1.07 8.19
N LEU A 160 -2.65 1.14 9.50
CA LEU A 160 -1.96 0.33 10.51
C LEU A 160 -0.41 0.37 10.40
N ALA A 161 0.14 1.48 9.94
CA ALA A 161 1.57 1.72 9.97
C ALA A 161 1.98 2.30 11.32
N VAL A 162 2.83 1.61 12.08
CA VAL A 162 3.26 1.96 13.44
C VAL A 162 4.78 2.06 13.57
N ASP A 163 5.24 2.77 14.59
CA ASP A 163 6.65 2.80 14.95
C ASP A 163 7.01 1.58 15.81
N ILE A 164 7.94 0.77 15.32
CA ILE A 164 8.35 -0.49 15.96
C ILE A 164 8.92 -0.26 17.37
N THR A 165 9.58 0.88 17.63
CA THR A 165 10.17 1.20 18.94
C THR A 165 9.13 1.43 20.03
N LYS A 166 7.85 1.50 19.69
CA LYS A 166 6.74 1.60 20.66
C LYS A 166 6.18 0.25 21.06
N TRP A 167 6.57 -0.82 20.38
CA TRP A 167 6.08 -2.17 20.58
C TRP A 167 7.16 -3.14 21.03
N VAL A 168 8.40 -2.88 20.66
CA VAL A 168 9.56 -3.69 21.00
C VAL A 168 10.56 -2.79 21.76
N ASP A 169 11.17 -3.31 22.80
CA ASP A 169 12.17 -2.58 23.60
C ASP A 169 13.52 -2.57 22.84
N ILE A 170 13.56 -1.75 21.81
CA ILE A 170 14.74 -1.51 20.97
C ILE A 170 14.90 -0.01 20.69
N THR A 171 16.15 0.41 20.53
CA THR A 171 16.45 1.78 20.10
C THR A 171 16.23 1.99 18.60
N THR A 172 16.15 3.25 18.18
CA THR A 172 16.05 3.57 16.74
C THR A 172 17.27 3.11 15.95
N GLU A 173 18.45 3.09 16.58
CA GLU A 173 19.70 2.60 15.98
C GLU A 173 19.66 1.08 15.79
N GLU A 174 19.25 0.32 16.81
CA GLU A 174 19.06 -1.13 16.71
C GLU A 174 18.01 -1.50 15.66
N ALA A 175 16.89 -0.76 15.57
CA ALA A 175 15.88 -0.97 14.53
C ALA A 175 16.50 -0.81 13.12
N LYS A 176 17.37 0.18 12.91
CA LYS A 176 18.08 0.37 11.63
C LYS A 176 19.07 -0.77 11.33
N GLU A 177 19.77 -1.27 12.34
CA GLU A 177 20.66 -2.43 12.20
C GLU A 177 19.90 -3.70 11.81
N LEU A 178 18.67 -3.87 12.31
CA LEU A 178 17.75 -4.92 11.89
C LEU A 178 17.13 -4.68 10.50
N GLY A 179 17.45 -3.55 9.85
CA GLY A 179 16.97 -3.20 8.52
C GLY A 179 15.65 -2.40 8.50
N ILE A 180 15.10 -2.06 9.67
CA ILE A 180 13.86 -1.27 9.78
C ILE A 180 14.20 0.23 9.72
N ASN A 181 13.75 0.89 8.66
CA ASN A 181 14.04 2.30 8.41
C ASN A 181 12.81 3.20 8.32
N GLU A 182 11.62 2.64 8.44
CA GLU A 182 10.32 3.31 8.32
C GLU A 182 9.28 2.65 9.24
N ALA A 183 8.08 3.22 9.27
CA ALA A 183 6.96 2.61 9.99
C ALA A 183 6.66 1.22 9.46
N VAL A 184 6.37 0.29 10.35
CA VAL A 184 6.10 -1.12 10.07
C VAL A 184 4.60 -1.42 10.03
N TYR A 185 4.22 -2.42 9.28
CA TYR A 185 2.85 -2.90 9.18
C TYR A 185 2.48 -3.73 10.40
N TYR A 186 1.57 -3.19 11.21
CA TYR A 186 1.23 -3.73 12.52
C TYR A 186 0.73 -5.18 12.52
N PRO A 187 -0.12 -5.65 11.58
CA PRO A 187 -0.59 -7.03 11.59
C PRO A 187 0.53 -8.07 11.57
N VAL A 188 1.59 -7.83 10.79
CA VAL A 188 2.77 -8.69 10.76
C VAL A 188 3.57 -8.57 12.06
N LEU A 189 3.73 -7.35 12.58
CA LEU A 189 4.41 -7.14 13.86
C LEU A 189 3.68 -7.85 15.00
N ALA A 190 2.36 -7.74 15.06
CA ALA A 190 1.54 -8.39 16.09
C ALA A 190 1.69 -9.92 16.06
N GLN A 191 1.76 -10.51 14.86
CA GLN A 191 2.01 -11.94 14.72
C GLN A 191 3.41 -12.32 15.23
N ILE A 192 4.44 -11.56 14.88
CA ILE A 192 5.80 -11.79 15.38
C ILE A 192 5.84 -11.73 16.91
N LEU A 193 5.16 -10.75 17.51
CA LEU A 193 5.09 -10.61 18.97
C LEU A 193 4.30 -11.75 19.66
N ALA A 194 3.29 -12.29 18.99
CA ALA A 194 2.51 -13.41 19.49
C ALA A 194 3.26 -14.75 19.41
N ASP A 195 4.10 -14.91 18.39
CA ASP A 195 4.82 -16.15 18.13
C ASP A 195 6.15 -16.25 18.90
N ASN A 196 6.66 -15.16 19.46
CA ASN A 196 7.97 -15.10 20.13
C ASN A 196 7.86 -14.44 21.50
N GLU A 197 8.46 -15.07 22.53
CA GLU A 197 8.44 -14.56 23.91
C GLU A 197 9.72 -13.79 24.30
N SER A 198 10.88 -14.17 23.75
CA SER A 198 12.15 -13.53 24.09
C SER A 198 12.48 -12.38 23.16
N LEU A 199 13.16 -11.35 23.68
CA LEU A 199 13.59 -10.18 22.89
C LEU A 199 14.53 -10.58 21.75
N ASP A 200 15.40 -11.56 21.96
CA ASP A 200 16.35 -12.02 20.96
C ASP A 200 15.62 -12.76 19.80
N ASP A 201 14.65 -13.63 20.14
CA ASP A 201 13.82 -14.29 19.13
C ASP A 201 12.97 -13.30 18.33
N ILE A 202 12.45 -12.25 19.00
CA ILE A 202 11.72 -11.16 18.33
C ILE A 202 12.63 -10.42 17.36
N LYS A 203 13.87 -10.04 17.78
CA LYS A 203 14.86 -9.38 16.91
C LYS A 203 15.21 -10.24 15.70
N ASP A 204 15.42 -11.52 15.90
CA ASP A 204 15.70 -12.47 14.82
C ASP A 204 14.52 -12.62 13.86
N ALA A 205 13.29 -12.69 14.38
CA ALA A 205 12.09 -12.75 13.57
C ALA A 205 11.87 -11.46 12.77
N ILE A 206 12.12 -10.27 13.36
CA ILE A 206 12.08 -8.99 12.68
C ILE A 206 13.08 -8.95 11.51
N ALA A 207 14.34 -9.36 11.76
CA ALA A 207 15.37 -9.37 10.74
C ALA A 207 15.03 -10.28 9.55
N LYS A 208 14.37 -11.43 9.82
CA LYS A 208 13.90 -12.37 8.78
C LYS A 208 12.70 -11.87 7.98
N ASN A 209 11.80 -11.12 8.62
CA ASN A 209 10.53 -10.68 8.02
C ASN A 209 10.51 -9.19 7.65
N THR A 210 11.65 -8.56 7.43
CA THR A 210 11.79 -7.13 7.10
C THR A 210 10.96 -6.72 5.86
N ALA A 211 10.87 -7.61 4.87
CA ALA A 211 10.12 -7.35 3.64
C ALA A 211 8.60 -7.31 3.86
N ASP A 212 8.08 -8.10 4.80
CA ASP A 212 6.66 -8.16 5.14
C ASP A 212 6.29 -7.08 6.15
N LEU A 213 7.22 -6.72 7.04
CA LEU A 213 7.07 -5.58 7.96
C LEU A 213 7.03 -4.23 7.24
N MET A 214 7.81 -4.08 6.17
CA MET A 214 7.81 -2.87 5.33
C MET A 214 7.42 -3.23 3.89
N PRO A 215 6.14 -3.60 3.64
CA PRO A 215 5.70 -4.08 2.34
C PRO A 215 5.88 -3.00 1.27
N LYS A 216 6.54 -3.35 0.17
CA LYS A 216 6.70 -2.50 -1.00
C LYS A 216 5.54 -2.63 -2.00
N HIS A 217 4.60 -3.51 -1.72
CA HIS A 217 3.32 -3.64 -2.41
C HIS A 217 2.22 -2.91 -1.64
N ILE A 218 1.06 -2.74 -2.24
CA ILE A 218 -0.11 -2.16 -1.58
C ILE A 218 -0.73 -3.21 -0.65
N THR A 219 -1.19 -2.79 0.54
CA THR A 219 -2.00 -3.62 1.45
C THR A 219 -3.48 -3.30 1.30
N VAL A 220 -4.35 -4.18 1.82
CA VAL A 220 -5.80 -3.94 1.83
C VAL A 220 -6.13 -2.68 2.62
N GLU A 221 -5.48 -2.50 3.77
CA GLU A 221 -5.66 -1.33 4.64
C GLU A 221 -5.23 -0.03 3.94
N ASP A 222 -4.18 -0.05 3.13
CA ASP A 222 -3.80 1.11 2.32
C ASP A 222 -4.92 1.51 1.35
N ILE A 223 -5.58 0.54 0.71
CA ILE A 223 -6.68 0.81 -0.22
C ILE A 223 -7.89 1.36 0.53
N LEU A 224 -8.30 0.72 1.64
CA LEU A 224 -9.43 1.17 2.46
C LEU A 224 -9.18 2.57 3.03
N ALA A 225 -8.00 2.81 3.60
CA ALA A 225 -7.61 4.12 4.11
C ALA A 225 -7.54 5.19 3.02
N SER A 226 -7.13 4.84 1.79
CA SER A 226 -7.10 5.76 0.64
C SER A 226 -8.50 6.12 0.15
N ILE A 227 -9.42 5.17 0.10
CA ILE A 227 -10.84 5.41 -0.22
C ILE A 227 -11.44 6.35 0.83
N ASN A 228 -11.23 6.03 2.11
CA ASN A 228 -11.67 6.83 3.25
C ASN A 228 -11.08 8.24 3.21
N TYR A 229 -9.79 8.38 2.91
CA TYR A 229 -9.13 9.67 2.73
C TYR A 229 -9.80 10.52 1.66
N ASN A 230 -10.09 9.94 0.50
CA ASN A 230 -10.73 10.66 -0.61
C ASN A 230 -12.14 11.14 -0.26
N MET A 231 -12.94 10.29 0.42
CA MET A 231 -14.29 10.68 0.87
C MET A 231 -14.26 11.86 1.84
N HIS A 232 -13.25 11.93 2.71
CA HIS A 232 -13.18 12.90 3.79
C HIS A 232 -12.48 14.24 3.43
N LEU A 233 -11.97 14.39 2.21
CA LEU A 233 -11.38 15.65 1.75
C LEU A 233 -12.35 16.84 1.82
N GLU A 234 -13.65 16.61 1.66
CA GLU A 234 -14.67 17.65 1.77
C GLU A 234 -14.89 18.13 3.20
N TYR A 235 -14.60 17.29 4.19
CA TYR A 235 -14.64 17.62 5.62
C TYR A 235 -13.36 18.29 6.12
N GLY A 236 -12.39 18.55 5.23
CA GLY A 236 -11.10 19.12 5.60
C GLY A 236 -10.17 18.11 6.31
N ILE A 237 -10.51 16.84 6.33
CA ILE A 237 -9.67 15.76 6.86
C ILE A 237 -8.74 15.28 5.75
N GLY A 238 -7.50 15.73 5.80
CA GLY A 238 -6.53 15.54 4.73
C GLY A 238 -6.42 16.77 3.80
N TYR A 239 -5.61 16.66 2.77
CA TYR A 239 -5.33 17.74 1.82
C TYR A 239 -5.10 17.19 0.40
N LYS A 240 -5.40 18.03 -0.59
CA LYS A 240 -5.08 17.72 -2.00
C LYS A 240 -3.62 18.04 -2.27
N ASP A 241 -2.95 17.17 -3.01
CA ASP A 241 -1.58 17.40 -3.47
C ASP A 241 -1.61 18.17 -4.79
N ASP A 242 -0.63 19.05 -4.97
CA ASP A 242 -0.33 19.65 -6.25
C ASP A 242 0.49 18.67 -7.10
N ILE A 243 -0.07 18.23 -8.23
CA ILE A 243 0.57 17.27 -9.14
C ILE A 243 1.87 17.83 -9.71
N ASP A 244 1.94 19.13 -9.99
CA ASP A 244 3.08 19.76 -10.65
C ASP A 244 4.19 20.17 -9.68
N HIS A 245 3.93 20.11 -8.38
CA HIS A 245 4.93 20.40 -7.37
C HIS A 245 6.06 19.37 -7.44
N LEU A 246 7.32 19.82 -7.54
CA LEU A 246 8.50 18.94 -7.70
C LEU A 246 8.70 17.96 -6.54
N GLY A 247 8.16 18.24 -5.36
CA GLY A 247 8.12 17.29 -4.24
C GLY A 247 7.23 16.07 -4.50
N ASN A 248 6.27 16.17 -5.46
CA ASN A 248 5.35 15.10 -5.84
C ASN A 248 5.74 14.41 -7.15
N ARG A 249 6.61 15.05 -7.95
CA ARG A 249 7.16 14.50 -9.21
C ARG A 249 8.56 13.98 -8.94
N ARG A 250 8.69 12.67 -8.92
CA ARG A 250 9.97 12.01 -8.70
C ARG A 250 10.64 11.66 -10.03
N ILE A 251 11.93 11.98 -10.17
CA ILE A 251 12.76 11.51 -11.27
C ILE A 251 13.35 10.16 -10.86
N ARG A 252 13.22 9.17 -11.74
CA ARG A 252 13.86 7.86 -11.54
C ARG A 252 15.29 7.90 -12.01
N ALA A 253 16.23 7.54 -11.13
CA ALA A 253 17.65 7.42 -11.49
C ALA A 253 17.91 6.15 -12.32
N VAL A 254 19.04 6.11 -13.00
CA VAL A 254 19.48 4.99 -13.85
C VAL A 254 19.47 3.67 -13.10
N GLY A 255 19.91 3.65 -11.84
CA GLY A 255 19.94 2.44 -11.02
C GLY A 255 18.57 1.81 -10.85
N GLU A 256 17.52 2.61 -10.62
CA GLU A 256 16.14 2.12 -10.50
C GLU A 256 15.60 1.59 -11.83
N LEU A 257 15.90 2.27 -12.93
CA LEU A 257 15.50 1.82 -14.27
C LEU A 257 16.16 0.48 -14.63
N LEU A 258 17.45 0.32 -14.34
CA LEU A 258 18.18 -0.93 -14.54
C LEU A 258 17.65 -2.05 -13.63
N GLN A 259 17.36 -1.75 -12.37
CA GLN A 259 16.76 -2.71 -11.44
C GLN A 259 15.45 -3.27 -11.98
N ASN A 260 14.58 -2.41 -12.53
CA ASN A 260 13.32 -2.84 -13.11
C ASN A 260 13.52 -3.75 -14.33
N GLN A 261 14.48 -3.42 -15.21
CA GLN A 261 14.81 -4.29 -16.36
C GLN A 261 15.41 -5.62 -15.94
N PHE A 262 16.28 -5.60 -14.93
CA PHE A 262 16.86 -6.81 -14.37
C PHE A 262 15.77 -7.71 -13.76
N ARG A 263 14.81 -7.14 -13.02
CA ARG A 263 13.65 -7.85 -12.47
C ARG A 263 12.82 -8.51 -13.56
N ILE A 264 12.54 -7.82 -14.66
CA ILE A 264 11.84 -8.39 -15.83
C ILE A 264 12.63 -9.56 -16.42
N GLY A 265 13.94 -9.41 -16.56
CA GLY A 265 14.83 -10.48 -17.03
C GLY A 265 14.81 -11.71 -16.14
N ILE A 266 14.88 -11.53 -14.82
CA ILE A 266 14.81 -12.62 -13.83
C ILE A 266 13.43 -13.30 -13.89
N SER A 267 12.34 -12.56 -13.97
CA SER A 267 10.99 -13.13 -14.07
C SER A 267 10.80 -13.95 -15.35
N ARG A 268 11.34 -13.48 -16.47
CA ARG A 268 11.37 -14.25 -17.73
C ARG A 268 12.20 -15.54 -17.59
N MET A 269 13.34 -15.48 -16.90
CA MET A 269 14.19 -16.63 -16.62
C MET A 269 13.49 -17.64 -15.70
N GLU A 270 12.87 -17.18 -14.60
CA GLU A 270 12.09 -18.02 -13.69
C GLU A 270 11.01 -18.81 -14.44
N ARG A 271 10.26 -18.15 -15.33
CA ARG A 271 9.23 -18.81 -16.12
C ARG A 271 9.80 -19.93 -17.00
N VAL A 272 10.93 -19.69 -17.67
CA VAL A 272 11.61 -20.70 -18.49
C VAL A 272 12.12 -21.87 -17.65
N VAL A 273 12.67 -21.59 -16.47
CA VAL A 273 13.13 -22.64 -15.54
C VAL A 273 11.96 -23.50 -15.08
N ARG A 274 10.85 -22.87 -14.67
CA ARG A 274 9.63 -23.56 -14.24
C ARG A 274 9.05 -24.46 -15.35
N GLU A 275 9.00 -23.96 -16.60
CA GLU A 275 8.57 -24.71 -17.75
C GLU A 275 9.48 -25.91 -18.01
N ARG A 276 10.79 -25.77 -17.94
CA ARG A 276 11.74 -26.88 -18.07
C ARG A 276 11.60 -27.91 -16.98
N MET A 277 11.41 -27.48 -15.72
CA MET A 277 11.18 -28.40 -14.61
C MET A 277 9.90 -29.23 -14.76
N SER A 278 8.88 -28.69 -15.44
CA SER A 278 7.64 -29.42 -15.67
C SER A 278 7.69 -30.37 -16.88
N THR A 279 8.60 -30.13 -17.84
CA THR A 279 8.64 -30.87 -19.11
C THR A 279 9.80 -31.87 -19.21
N GLN A 280 10.85 -31.72 -18.41
CA GLN A 280 12.05 -32.58 -18.46
C GLN A 280 12.05 -33.63 -17.36
N ASP A 281 12.67 -34.78 -17.67
CA ASP A 281 12.92 -35.82 -16.67
C ASP A 281 13.90 -35.30 -15.62
N LEU A 282 13.51 -35.40 -14.34
CA LEU A 282 14.26 -34.84 -13.21
C LEU A 282 15.50 -35.70 -12.83
N SER A 283 15.63 -36.88 -13.39
CA SER A 283 16.78 -37.76 -13.16
C SER A 283 18.04 -37.20 -13.85
N GLY A 284 18.92 -36.57 -13.07
CA GLY A 284 20.22 -36.08 -13.55
C GLY A 284 20.25 -34.59 -13.92
N ILE A 285 19.21 -33.81 -13.61
CA ILE A 285 19.19 -32.35 -13.84
C ILE A 285 20.07 -31.64 -12.79
N SER A 286 20.95 -30.76 -13.27
CA SER A 286 21.71 -29.84 -12.42
C SER A 286 21.10 -28.42 -12.51
N PRO A 287 21.26 -27.56 -11.46
CA PRO A 287 20.82 -26.17 -11.52
C PRO A 287 21.41 -25.41 -12.73
N GLN A 288 22.62 -25.73 -13.13
CA GLN A 288 23.30 -25.12 -14.27
C GLN A 288 22.64 -25.43 -15.62
N SER A 289 22.05 -26.63 -15.77
CA SER A 289 21.35 -27.01 -17.00
C SER A 289 19.98 -26.35 -17.14
N LEU A 290 19.35 -25.99 -16.01
CA LEU A 290 18.06 -25.32 -15.97
C LEU A 290 18.15 -23.82 -16.19
N ILE A 291 19.19 -23.19 -15.62
CA ILE A 291 19.34 -21.75 -15.64
C ILE A 291 19.89 -21.27 -17.00
N ASN A 292 19.16 -20.34 -17.62
CA ASN A 292 19.59 -19.69 -18.85
C ASN A 292 19.68 -18.18 -18.64
N ILE A 293 20.85 -17.62 -18.76
CA ILE A 293 21.10 -16.17 -18.58
C ILE A 293 20.60 -15.30 -19.74
N LYS A 294 20.29 -15.90 -20.90
CA LYS A 294 19.89 -15.16 -22.10
C LYS A 294 18.71 -14.21 -21.90
N PRO A 295 17.63 -14.54 -21.17
CA PRO A 295 16.52 -13.62 -20.93
C PRO A 295 16.92 -12.37 -20.17
N VAL A 296 17.83 -12.49 -19.21
CA VAL A 296 18.36 -11.35 -18.43
C VAL A 296 19.23 -10.45 -19.31
N THR A 297 20.14 -11.04 -20.06
CA THR A 297 20.99 -10.30 -21.01
C THR A 297 20.16 -9.61 -22.08
N ALA A 298 19.11 -10.26 -22.59
CA ALA A 298 18.19 -9.68 -23.58
C ALA A 298 17.45 -8.46 -23.01
N ALA A 299 16.94 -8.55 -21.79
CA ALA A 299 16.24 -7.44 -21.14
C ALA A 299 17.14 -6.21 -20.94
N ILE A 300 18.39 -6.42 -20.54
CA ILE A 300 19.37 -5.32 -20.38
C ILE A 300 19.73 -4.71 -21.76
N LYS A 301 19.96 -5.55 -22.78
CA LYS A 301 20.23 -5.08 -24.15
C LYS A 301 19.05 -4.33 -24.74
N GLU A 302 17.82 -4.77 -24.47
CA GLU A 302 16.59 -4.11 -24.87
C GLU A 302 16.49 -2.70 -24.28
N PHE A 303 16.86 -2.54 -23.00
CA PHE A 303 16.87 -1.23 -22.34
C PHE A 303 17.87 -0.26 -23.02
N PHE A 304 19.11 -0.66 -23.21
CA PHE A 304 20.13 0.22 -23.81
C PHE A 304 19.93 0.45 -25.30
N GLY A 305 19.34 -0.49 -26.03
CA GLY A 305 19.19 -0.43 -27.48
C GLY A 305 17.90 0.20 -27.97
N SER A 306 16.81 0.10 -27.22
CA SER A 306 15.46 0.50 -27.70
C SER A 306 14.66 1.37 -26.73
N SER A 307 15.16 1.62 -25.52
CA SER A 307 14.46 2.51 -24.57
C SER A 307 14.58 3.97 -25.01
N GLN A 308 13.48 4.72 -24.95
CA GLN A 308 13.47 6.17 -25.15
C GLN A 308 14.34 6.94 -24.13
N LEU A 309 14.63 6.34 -22.98
CA LEU A 309 15.45 6.93 -21.93
C LEU A 309 16.95 6.70 -22.14
N SER A 310 17.35 5.80 -23.04
CA SER A 310 18.73 5.56 -23.42
C SER A 310 19.01 6.23 -24.75
N GLN A 311 19.74 7.33 -24.73
CA GLN A 311 20.03 8.17 -25.88
C GLN A 311 21.54 8.32 -26.05
N PHE A 312 21.98 8.67 -27.27
CA PHE A 312 23.36 9.05 -27.52
C PHE A 312 23.68 10.34 -26.79
N MET A 313 24.83 10.37 -26.10
CA MET A 313 25.30 11.56 -25.43
C MET A 313 25.93 12.50 -26.46
N ASP A 314 25.54 13.78 -26.42
CA ASP A 314 26.17 14.81 -27.21
C ASP A 314 27.50 15.18 -26.53
N GLN A 315 28.64 14.99 -27.25
CA GLN A 315 29.98 15.25 -26.77
C GLN A 315 30.73 16.30 -27.59
N ASN A 316 30.07 17.00 -28.51
CA ASN A 316 30.71 17.98 -29.37
C ASN A 316 30.96 19.34 -28.67
N ASN A 317 30.09 19.69 -27.70
CA ASN A 317 30.16 20.92 -26.95
C ASN A 317 30.10 20.62 -25.45
N PRO A 318 31.05 21.14 -24.61
CA PRO A 318 31.03 20.91 -23.17
C PRO A 318 29.72 21.31 -22.47
N LEU A 319 29.07 22.38 -22.95
CA LEU A 319 27.79 22.83 -22.38
C LEU A 319 26.67 21.83 -22.71
N SER A 320 26.61 21.33 -23.93
CA SER A 320 25.67 20.30 -24.36
C SER A 320 25.85 18.99 -23.56
N GLU A 321 27.11 18.61 -23.32
CA GLU A 321 27.46 17.42 -22.52
C GLU A 321 26.93 17.53 -21.08
N ILE A 322 27.10 18.72 -20.45
CA ILE A 322 26.60 18.94 -19.09
C ILE A 322 25.05 18.88 -19.03
N THR A 323 24.37 19.39 -20.05
CA THR A 323 22.89 19.34 -20.12
C THR A 323 22.34 17.94 -20.35
N HIS A 324 23.14 17.03 -20.94
CA HIS A 324 22.78 15.63 -21.15
C HIS A 324 23.07 14.74 -19.93
N LYS A 325 23.95 15.15 -19.05
CA LYS A 325 24.26 14.45 -17.79
C LYS A 325 23.31 14.81 -16.68
#